data_fa21caedf52e5a55751571fbda1365e0
#
_entry.id   fa21caedf52e5a55751571fbda1365e0
#
_cell.length_a   1.000
_cell.length_b   1.000
_cell.length_c   1.000
_cell.angle_alpha   90.00
_cell.angle_beta   90.00
_cell.angle_gamma   90.00
#
_symmetry.space_group_name_H-M   'P 1'
#
loop_
_entity.id
_entity.type
_entity.pdbx_description
1 polymer ?
#
loop_
_entity_poly.entity_id
_entity_poly.type
_entity_poly.pdbx_seq_one_letter_code
_entity_poly.pdbx_strand_id
1 'polypeptide(L)'
;METGSLNIFYLKKKVLFPHCSVTVRMRISRHTLSLKQGDQIIVFPLRNITDLFRIKKRISTLAEIVSIEKENKSIRFQLKGLKRTKVTDLQHFHLAQYIIIPEAPAQQDSTLAKELRKKAQELIFLINVEESDRLIELMNFLVDLGQITDFISNYFVLDDKIRNELLNETDISERSRLLQTKIQQIIKNIGKED
;
A
#
# COMPACT_ATOMS: atom_id res chain seq x y z
N MET A 1 2.19 21.60 -6.90
CA MET A 1 2.53 20.30 -6.31
C MET A 1 2.78 20.51 -4.83
N GLU A 2 2.09 19.77 -3.97
CA GLU A 2 2.38 19.80 -2.54
C GLU A 2 3.75 19.15 -2.30
N THR A 3 4.64 19.86 -1.62
CA THR A 3 5.99 19.43 -1.27
C THR A 3 6.18 19.58 0.23
N GLY A 4 7.00 18.76 0.83
CA GLY A 4 7.29 18.83 2.25
C GLY A 4 8.51 18.00 2.63
N SER A 5 8.83 18.02 3.92
CA SER A 5 9.87 17.18 4.51
C SER A 5 9.29 16.46 5.71
N LEU A 6 9.33 15.13 5.70
CA LEU A 6 8.76 14.26 6.72
C LEU A 6 9.69 13.11 7.09
N ASN A 7 9.50 12.57 8.29
CA ASN A 7 10.16 11.33 8.67
C ASN A 7 9.81 10.20 7.70
N ILE A 8 10.78 9.33 7.40
CA ILE A 8 10.58 8.19 6.53
C ILE A 8 10.71 6.87 7.29
N PHE A 9 9.74 5.97 7.08
CA PHE A 9 9.76 4.60 7.57
C PHE A 9 10.00 3.62 6.43
N TYR A 10 10.91 2.67 6.66
CA TYR A 10 11.23 1.61 5.71
C TYR A 10 10.51 0.32 6.10
N LEU A 11 9.58 -0.14 5.29
CA LEU A 11 8.85 -1.38 5.52
C LEU A 11 9.54 -2.54 4.81
N LYS A 12 10.15 -3.45 5.58
CA LYS A 12 10.73 -4.68 5.04
C LYS A 12 9.61 -5.64 4.61
N LYS A 13 9.64 -6.06 3.34
CA LYS A 13 8.70 -7.05 2.77
C LYS A 13 7.23 -6.70 3.02
N LYS A 14 6.91 -5.43 3.12
CA LYS A 14 5.54 -4.92 3.25
C LYS A 14 5.37 -3.70 2.36
N VAL A 15 4.18 -3.55 1.84
CA VAL A 15 3.75 -2.39 1.03
C VAL A 15 2.51 -1.80 1.68
N LEU A 16 2.51 -0.49 1.89
CA LEU A 16 1.34 0.24 2.33
C LEU A 16 0.74 0.95 1.12
N PHE A 17 -0.50 0.63 0.80
CA PHE A 17 -1.24 1.33 -0.25
C PHE A 17 -2.03 2.52 0.33
N PRO A 18 -2.33 3.56 -0.48
CA PRO A 18 -3.30 4.57 -0.11
C PRO A 18 -4.62 3.93 0.36
N HIS A 19 -5.30 4.58 1.29
CA HIS A 19 -6.57 4.16 1.91
C HIS A 19 -6.52 2.85 2.71
N CYS A 20 -5.37 2.16 2.74
CA CYS A 20 -5.16 0.93 3.50
C CYS A 20 -4.42 1.19 4.81
N SER A 21 -4.44 0.21 5.70
CA SER A 21 -3.75 0.29 6.99
C SER A 21 -2.73 -0.83 7.15
N VAL A 22 -1.66 -0.54 7.90
CA VAL A 22 -0.66 -1.54 8.27
C VAL A 22 -0.20 -1.30 9.71
N THR A 23 0.03 -2.37 10.43
CA THR A 23 0.68 -2.32 11.75
C THR A 23 2.16 -2.66 11.59
N VAL A 24 3.02 -1.79 12.14
CA VAL A 24 4.47 -1.96 12.10
C VAL A 24 5.06 -1.84 13.50
N ARG A 25 6.12 -2.62 13.76
CA ARG A 25 6.92 -2.51 14.98
C ARG A 25 8.28 -1.92 14.65
N MET A 26 8.66 -0.89 15.38
CA MET A 26 9.93 -0.20 15.22
C MET A 26 10.70 -0.21 16.55
N ARG A 27 12.03 -0.27 16.45
CA ARG A 27 12.89 -0.11 17.63
C ARG A 27 12.73 1.28 18.20
N ILE A 28 12.83 1.39 19.52
CA ILE A 28 12.86 2.67 20.23
C ILE A 28 14.12 3.45 19.79
N SER A 29 13.90 4.66 19.32
CA SER A 29 14.94 5.61 18.95
C SER A 29 14.44 7.04 19.24
N ARG A 30 15.32 8.03 19.21
CA ARG A 30 14.90 9.44 19.38
C ARG A 30 13.84 9.84 18.34
N HIS A 31 14.00 9.39 17.11
CA HIS A 31 13.06 9.70 16.02
C HIS A 31 11.69 9.04 16.22
N THR A 32 11.65 7.76 16.65
CA THR A 32 10.38 7.07 16.90
C THR A 32 9.65 7.58 18.14
N LEU A 33 10.41 8.07 19.16
CA LEU A 33 9.86 8.64 20.37
C LEU A 33 9.26 10.05 20.19
N SER A 34 9.74 10.81 19.20
CA SER A 34 9.23 12.17 18.93
C SER A 34 7.91 12.17 18.15
N LEU A 35 7.52 11.05 17.57
CA LEU A 35 6.33 10.93 16.76
C LEU A 35 5.08 10.81 17.63
N LYS A 36 3.99 11.41 17.15
CA LYS A 36 2.68 11.46 17.82
C LYS A 36 1.60 10.90 16.90
N GLN A 37 0.48 10.53 17.49
CA GLN A 37 -0.74 10.23 16.76
C GLN A 37 -1.18 11.47 15.97
N GLY A 38 -1.58 11.27 14.71
CA GLY A 38 -1.91 12.33 13.76
C GLY A 38 -0.73 12.83 12.93
N ASP A 39 0.53 12.51 13.32
CA ASP A 39 1.68 12.89 12.52
C ASP A 39 1.67 12.17 11.17
N GLN A 40 2.13 12.88 10.14
CA GLN A 40 2.34 12.31 8.82
C GLN A 40 3.79 11.86 8.65
N ILE A 41 3.97 10.77 7.93
CA ILE A 41 5.27 10.18 7.60
C ILE A 41 5.27 9.65 6.17
N ILE A 42 6.47 9.50 5.61
CA ILE A 42 6.66 8.79 4.35
C ILE A 42 6.93 7.31 4.66
N VAL A 43 6.23 6.43 3.98
CA VAL A 43 6.42 4.98 4.08
C VAL A 43 6.99 4.45 2.77
N PHE A 44 8.20 3.89 2.84
CA PHE A 44 8.90 3.35 1.69
C PHE A 44 8.99 1.82 1.77
N PRO A 45 8.50 1.07 0.77
CA PRO A 45 8.61 -0.39 0.74
C PRO A 45 10.02 -0.81 0.38
N LEU A 46 10.69 -1.53 1.29
CA LEU A 46 12.08 -1.98 1.16
C LEU A 46 12.10 -3.51 1.00
N ARG A 47 12.44 -4.02 -0.17
CA ARG A 47 12.65 -5.46 -0.38
C ARG A 47 14.06 -5.88 -0.02
N ASN A 48 15.02 -5.07 -0.44
CA ASN A 48 16.45 -5.26 -0.15
C ASN A 48 17.16 -3.90 -0.01
N ILE A 49 18.39 -3.93 0.44
CA ILE A 49 19.17 -2.71 0.69
C ILE A 49 19.44 -1.90 -0.58
N THR A 50 19.46 -2.55 -1.75
CA THR A 50 19.70 -1.87 -3.03
C THR A 50 18.53 -0.96 -3.44
N ASP A 51 17.34 -1.16 -2.86
CA ASP A 51 16.18 -0.30 -3.09
C ASP A 51 16.44 1.14 -2.58
N LEU A 52 17.32 1.33 -1.58
CA LEU A 52 17.70 2.66 -1.08
C LEU A 52 18.39 3.51 -2.15
N PHE A 53 19.18 2.89 -3.05
CA PHE A 53 19.79 3.61 -4.18
C PHE A 53 18.78 4.04 -5.25
N ARG A 54 17.58 3.44 -5.23
CA ARG A 54 16.50 3.72 -6.16
C ARG A 54 15.34 4.48 -5.52
N ILE A 55 15.50 4.97 -4.29
CA ILE A 55 14.42 5.61 -3.54
C ILE A 55 13.77 6.78 -4.31
N LYS A 56 14.60 7.59 -4.98
CA LYS A 56 14.15 8.73 -5.81
C LYS A 56 13.42 8.30 -7.11
N LYS A 57 13.49 7.02 -7.48
CA LYS A 57 12.88 6.48 -8.70
C LYS A 57 11.63 5.65 -8.45
N ARG A 58 11.29 5.42 -7.18
CA ARG A 58 10.18 4.55 -6.79
C ARG A 58 9.13 5.33 -6.03
N ILE A 59 7.92 4.82 -6.07
CA ILE A 59 6.79 5.38 -5.33
C ILE A 59 6.87 4.93 -3.87
N SER A 60 6.56 5.86 -3.00
CA SER A 60 6.32 5.70 -1.57
C SER A 60 4.89 6.12 -1.23
N THR A 61 4.50 5.95 0.02
CA THR A 61 3.17 6.32 0.48
C THR A 61 3.29 7.38 1.58
N LEU A 62 2.59 8.49 1.44
CA LEU A 62 2.30 9.39 2.55
C LEU A 62 1.33 8.67 3.48
N ALA A 63 1.63 8.60 4.75
CA ALA A 63 0.81 7.91 5.73
C ALA A 63 0.62 8.76 6.99
N GLU A 64 -0.50 8.54 7.67
CA GLU A 64 -0.80 9.10 8.98
C GLU A 64 -0.61 8.04 10.05
N ILE A 65 -0.09 8.43 11.20
CA ILE A 65 0.02 7.61 12.40
C ILE A 65 -1.34 7.61 13.11
N VAL A 66 -2.08 6.52 13.01
CA VAL A 66 -3.42 6.38 13.61
C VAL A 66 -3.35 6.06 15.09
N SER A 67 -2.42 5.20 15.49
CA SER A 67 -2.18 4.87 16.91
C SER A 67 -0.73 4.52 17.17
N ILE A 68 -0.33 4.69 18.43
CA ILE A 68 1.01 4.40 18.93
C ILE A 68 0.88 3.62 20.24
N GLU A 69 1.45 2.43 20.27
CA GLU A 69 1.52 1.59 21.47
C GLU A 69 2.99 1.35 21.83
N LYS A 70 3.39 1.75 23.04
CA LYS A 70 4.74 1.49 23.54
C LYS A 70 4.83 0.10 24.14
N GLU A 71 5.76 -0.69 23.65
CA GLU A 71 6.14 -2.00 24.17
C GLU A 71 7.53 -1.89 24.85
N ASN A 72 7.97 -2.91 25.60
CA ASN A 72 9.22 -2.84 26.38
C ASN A 72 10.46 -2.43 25.56
N LYS A 73 10.61 -2.95 24.33
CA LYS A 73 11.80 -2.69 23.47
C LYS A 73 11.43 -2.16 22.08
N SER A 74 10.16 -1.91 21.82
CA SER A 74 9.64 -1.47 20.53
C SER A 74 8.48 -0.53 20.70
N ILE A 75 8.14 0.13 19.62
CA ILE A 75 6.91 0.92 19.49
C ILE A 75 6.13 0.30 18.34
N ARG A 76 4.86 0.02 18.57
CA ARG A 76 3.91 -0.41 17.57
C ARG A 76 3.19 0.83 17.03
N PHE A 77 3.23 1.02 15.74
CA PHE A 77 2.51 2.05 15.02
C PHE A 77 1.44 1.42 14.15
N GLN A 78 0.24 1.95 14.21
CA GLN A 78 -0.79 1.71 13.20
C GLN A 78 -0.75 2.88 12.21
N LEU A 79 -0.48 2.57 10.95
CA LEU A 79 -0.34 3.54 9.88
C LEU A 79 -1.50 3.41 8.90
N LYS A 80 -2.03 4.55 8.44
CA LYS A 80 -3.03 4.63 7.38
C LYS A 80 -2.42 5.35 6.19
N GLY A 81 -2.37 4.70 5.03
CA GLY A 81 -1.94 5.31 3.77
C GLY A 81 -2.91 6.38 3.30
N LEU A 82 -2.38 7.49 2.84
CA LEU A 82 -3.15 8.64 2.37
C LEU A 82 -3.03 8.84 0.86
N LYS A 83 -1.81 9.03 0.37
CA LYS A 83 -1.52 9.37 -1.04
C LYS A 83 -0.22 8.72 -1.50
N ARG A 84 -0.08 8.51 -2.81
CA ARG A 84 1.21 8.17 -3.42
C ARG A 84 2.14 9.36 -3.41
N THR A 85 3.40 9.12 -3.13
CA THR A 85 4.44 10.14 -3.10
C THR A 85 5.71 9.65 -3.79
N LYS A 86 6.56 10.59 -4.15
CA LYS A 86 7.91 10.32 -4.63
C LYS A 86 8.90 11.09 -3.79
N VAL A 87 9.89 10.39 -3.25
CA VAL A 87 11.01 11.02 -2.53
C VAL A 87 11.89 11.75 -3.53
N THR A 88 12.13 13.03 -3.30
CA THR A 88 13.00 13.88 -4.12
C THR A 88 14.39 14.00 -3.53
N ASP A 89 14.49 14.03 -2.20
CA ASP A 89 15.75 14.03 -1.48
C ASP A 89 15.66 13.27 -0.16
N LEU A 90 16.80 12.78 0.33
CA LEU A 90 16.88 12.01 1.56
C LEU A 90 17.99 12.57 2.44
N GLN A 91 17.63 13.09 3.60
CA GLN A 91 18.56 13.64 4.58
C GLN A 91 18.73 12.64 5.74
N HIS A 92 19.98 12.28 6.03
CA HIS A 92 20.36 11.43 7.15
C HIS A 92 19.55 10.11 7.28
N PHE A 93 19.04 9.56 6.17
CA PHE A 93 18.25 8.33 6.09
C PHE A 93 16.92 8.32 6.88
N HIS A 94 16.53 9.39 7.53
CA HIS A 94 15.30 9.44 8.32
C HIS A 94 14.36 10.61 8.00
N LEU A 95 14.82 11.57 7.19
CA LEU A 95 14.03 12.71 6.75
C LEU A 95 14.00 12.75 5.24
N ALA A 96 12.82 12.68 4.65
CA ALA A 96 12.62 12.68 3.21
C ALA A 96 11.93 13.95 2.75
N GLN A 97 12.49 14.62 1.74
CA GLN A 97 11.75 15.58 0.93
C GLN A 97 10.93 14.79 -0.09
N TYR A 98 9.70 15.20 -0.32
CA TYR A 98 8.78 14.48 -1.17
C TYR A 98 7.88 15.39 -1.98
N ILE A 99 7.32 14.83 -3.03
CA ILE A 99 6.22 15.39 -3.80
C ILE A 99 5.03 14.41 -3.79
N ILE A 100 3.82 14.94 -3.74
CA ILE A 100 2.61 14.13 -3.94
C ILE A 100 2.46 13.84 -5.43
N ILE A 101 2.19 12.58 -5.75
CA ILE A 101 1.85 12.16 -7.10
C ILE A 101 0.34 12.33 -7.25
N PRO A 102 -0.12 13.22 -8.13
CA PRO A 102 -1.54 13.35 -8.40
C PRO A 102 -2.01 12.07 -9.10
N GLU A 103 -3.07 11.47 -8.59
CA GLU A 103 -3.80 10.44 -9.33
C GLU A 103 -4.83 11.16 -10.21
N ALA A 104 -4.75 10.94 -11.52
CA ALA A 104 -5.80 11.41 -12.42
C ALA A 104 -7.11 10.72 -12.00
N PRO A 105 -8.24 11.47 -11.94
CA PRO A 105 -9.52 10.82 -11.72
C PRO A 105 -9.70 9.76 -12.81
N ALA A 106 -9.81 8.50 -12.42
CA ALA A 106 -10.16 7.46 -13.36
C ALA A 106 -11.44 7.90 -14.05
N GLN A 107 -11.47 7.90 -15.37
CA GLN A 107 -12.76 7.85 -16.07
C GLN A 107 -13.54 6.73 -15.36
N GLN A 108 -14.77 7.03 -14.94
CA GLN A 108 -15.60 6.06 -14.20
C GLN A 108 -15.82 4.83 -15.08
N ASP A 109 -14.82 3.99 -15.22
CA ASP A 109 -14.94 2.70 -15.87
C ASP A 109 -15.63 1.74 -14.89
N SER A 110 -16.94 1.90 -14.81
CA SER A 110 -17.80 1.05 -13.98
C SER A 110 -17.66 -0.44 -14.35
N THR A 111 -17.26 -0.73 -15.58
CA THR A 111 -17.06 -2.09 -16.08
C THR A 111 -15.81 -2.71 -15.46
N LEU A 112 -14.67 -2.02 -15.52
CA LEU A 112 -13.41 -2.49 -14.92
C LEU A 112 -13.52 -2.65 -13.41
N ALA A 113 -14.21 -1.72 -12.72
CA ALA A 113 -14.47 -1.83 -11.29
C ALA A 113 -15.31 -3.07 -10.93
N LYS A 114 -16.35 -3.37 -11.73
CA LYS A 114 -17.20 -4.57 -11.55
C LYS A 114 -16.40 -5.85 -11.80
N GLU A 115 -15.61 -5.88 -12.85
CA GLU A 115 -14.77 -7.04 -13.19
C GLU A 115 -13.72 -7.31 -12.10
N LEU A 116 -13.06 -6.28 -11.59
CA LEU A 116 -12.11 -6.42 -10.48
C LEU A 116 -12.77 -6.99 -9.23
N ARG A 117 -13.95 -6.48 -8.84
CA ARG A 117 -14.69 -7.02 -7.69
C ARG A 117 -15.04 -8.49 -7.90
N LYS A 118 -15.56 -8.84 -9.07
CA LYS A 118 -15.90 -10.24 -9.40
C LYS A 118 -14.68 -11.15 -9.26
N LYS A 119 -13.54 -10.74 -9.83
CA LYS A 119 -12.30 -11.52 -9.74
C LYS A 119 -11.74 -11.59 -8.31
N ALA A 120 -11.84 -10.53 -7.55
CA ALA A 120 -11.44 -10.54 -6.14
C ALA A 120 -12.35 -11.48 -5.32
N GLN A 121 -13.65 -11.47 -5.53
CA GLN A 121 -14.57 -12.41 -4.88
C GLN A 121 -14.25 -13.86 -5.22
N GLU A 122 -14.01 -14.15 -6.52
CA GLU A 122 -13.58 -15.48 -6.97
C GLU A 122 -12.30 -15.94 -6.23
N LEU A 123 -11.30 -15.07 -6.12
CA LEU A 123 -10.06 -15.36 -5.40
C LEU A 123 -10.30 -15.57 -3.90
N ILE A 124 -11.13 -14.75 -3.25
CA ILE A 124 -11.46 -14.86 -1.83
C ILE A 124 -12.07 -16.24 -1.52
N PHE A 125 -13.00 -16.71 -2.36
CA PHE A 125 -13.60 -18.04 -2.18
C PHE A 125 -12.59 -19.17 -2.35
N LEU A 126 -11.65 -19.05 -3.29
CA LEU A 126 -10.63 -20.06 -3.53
C LEU A 126 -9.59 -20.17 -2.40
N ILE A 127 -9.20 -19.06 -1.81
CA ILE A 127 -8.17 -19.05 -0.74
C ILE A 127 -8.77 -19.19 0.67
N ASN A 128 -10.09 -19.31 0.78
CA ASN A 128 -10.83 -19.52 2.05
C ASN A 128 -10.34 -18.61 3.19
N VAL A 129 -10.29 -17.30 2.95
CA VAL A 129 -9.81 -16.32 3.92
C VAL A 129 -10.77 -16.22 5.10
N GLU A 130 -10.25 -16.33 6.33
CA GLU A 130 -10.99 -15.90 7.51
C GLU A 130 -11.47 -14.45 7.32
N GLU A 131 -12.71 -14.15 7.70
CA GLU A 131 -13.37 -12.84 7.48
C GLU A 131 -13.69 -12.51 5.99
N SER A 132 -13.78 -13.50 5.10
CA SER A 132 -14.10 -13.29 3.68
C SER A 132 -15.34 -12.41 3.47
N ASP A 133 -16.41 -12.64 4.21
CA ASP A 133 -17.67 -11.89 4.10
C ASP A 133 -17.46 -10.40 4.43
N ARG A 134 -16.72 -10.11 5.50
CA ARG A 134 -16.39 -8.73 5.89
C ARG A 134 -15.53 -8.02 4.85
N LEU A 135 -14.56 -8.70 4.26
CA LEU A 135 -13.72 -8.13 3.22
C LEU A 135 -14.50 -7.86 1.93
N ILE A 136 -15.42 -8.75 1.56
CA ILE A 136 -16.33 -8.57 0.42
C ILE A 136 -17.25 -7.37 0.69
N GLU A 137 -17.83 -7.29 1.87
CA GLU A 137 -18.69 -6.17 2.27
C GLU A 137 -17.94 -4.84 2.18
N LEU A 138 -16.76 -4.74 2.79
CA LEU A 138 -15.92 -3.53 2.73
C LEU A 138 -15.58 -3.15 1.28
N MET A 139 -15.21 -4.12 0.43
CA MET A 139 -14.91 -3.88 -0.97
C MET A 139 -16.13 -3.32 -1.74
N ASN A 140 -17.34 -3.75 -1.39
CA ASN A 140 -18.56 -3.31 -2.05
C ASN A 140 -18.94 -1.86 -1.71
N PHE A 141 -18.52 -1.34 -0.56
CA PHE A 141 -18.69 0.07 -0.18
C PHE A 141 -17.76 1.03 -0.92
N LEU A 142 -16.65 0.53 -1.48
CA LEU A 142 -15.72 1.38 -2.24
C LEU A 142 -16.34 1.71 -3.61
N VAL A 143 -16.30 2.97 -4.01
CA VAL A 143 -16.85 3.43 -5.29
C VAL A 143 -15.74 3.77 -6.28
N ASP A 144 -14.68 4.38 -5.79
CA ASP A 144 -13.55 4.83 -6.59
C ASP A 144 -12.67 3.66 -7.07
N LEU A 145 -12.36 3.63 -8.37
CA LEU A 145 -11.58 2.54 -8.98
C LEU A 145 -10.17 2.43 -8.37
N GLY A 146 -9.52 3.55 -8.04
CA GLY A 146 -8.20 3.56 -7.40
C GLY A 146 -8.26 2.95 -6.02
N GLN A 147 -9.28 3.29 -5.21
CA GLN A 147 -9.48 2.72 -3.88
C GLN A 147 -9.78 1.22 -3.95
N ILE A 148 -10.62 0.77 -4.88
CA ILE A 148 -10.91 -0.66 -5.10
C ILE A 148 -9.62 -1.40 -5.45
N THR A 149 -8.84 -0.86 -6.37
CA THR A 149 -7.58 -1.46 -6.82
C THR A 149 -6.57 -1.55 -5.69
N ASP A 150 -6.40 -0.48 -4.90
CA ASP A 150 -5.48 -0.46 -3.77
C ASP A 150 -5.93 -1.40 -2.64
N PHE A 151 -7.23 -1.47 -2.36
CA PHE A 151 -7.81 -2.40 -1.40
C PHE A 151 -7.53 -3.86 -1.79
N ILE A 152 -7.86 -4.24 -3.02
CA ILE A 152 -7.63 -5.60 -3.51
C ILE A 152 -6.13 -5.93 -3.50
N SER A 153 -5.27 -5.01 -3.94
CA SER A 153 -3.82 -5.17 -3.91
C SER A 153 -3.27 -5.38 -2.49
N ASN A 154 -3.88 -4.72 -1.51
CA ASN A 154 -3.44 -4.81 -0.11
C ASN A 154 -3.84 -6.12 0.55
N TYR A 155 -5.06 -6.59 0.34
CA TYR A 155 -5.61 -7.71 1.10
C TYR A 155 -5.49 -9.07 0.39
N PHE A 156 -5.44 -9.10 -0.96
CA PHE A 156 -5.51 -10.36 -1.71
C PHE A 156 -4.27 -10.67 -2.54
N VAL A 157 -3.37 -9.71 -2.74
CA VAL A 157 -2.07 -9.97 -3.37
C VAL A 157 -1.02 -10.21 -2.30
N LEU A 158 -0.55 -11.44 -2.16
CA LEU A 158 0.43 -11.82 -1.12
C LEU A 158 1.88 -11.60 -1.57
N ASP A 159 2.15 -11.64 -2.87
CA ASP A 159 3.50 -11.48 -3.42
C ASP A 159 3.99 -10.03 -3.32
N ASP A 160 5.06 -9.81 -2.55
CA ASP A 160 5.64 -8.49 -2.32
C ASP A 160 6.17 -7.82 -3.60
N LYS A 161 6.59 -8.60 -4.61
CA LYS A 161 7.07 -8.06 -5.88
C LYS A 161 5.90 -7.50 -6.68
N ILE A 162 4.80 -8.24 -6.76
CA ILE A 162 3.58 -7.80 -7.44
C ILE A 162 3.01 -6.57 -6.72
N ARG A 163 2.94 -6.58 -5.39
CA ARG A 163 2.48 -5.42 -4.61
C ARG A 163 3.33 -4.17 -4.88
N ASN A 164 4.65 -4.33 -4.99
CA ASN A 164 5.53 -3.22 -5.35
C ASN A 164 5.32 -2.73 -6.79
N GLU A 165 5.06 -3.61 -7.76
CA GLU A 165 4.70 -3.23 -9.12
C GLU A 165 3.42 -2.39 -9.13
N LEU A 166 2.37 -2.84 -8.44
CA LEU A 166 1.09 -2.15 -8.31
C LEU A 166 1.20 -0.80 -7.60
N LEU A 167 2.04 -0.68 -6.55
CA LEU A 167 2.26 0.61 -5.90
C LEU A 167 2.94 1.62 -6.84
N ASN A 168 3.90 1.15 -7.66
CA ASN A 168 4.67 2.01 -8.57
C ASN A 168 3.91 2.40 -9.84
N GLU A 169 2.81 1.69 -10.18
CA GLU A 169 1.95 2.10 -11.29
C GLU A 169 1.03 3.25 -10.82
N THR A 170 1.21 4.43 -11.41
CA THR A 170 0.51 5.65 -11.02
C THR A 170 -0.75 5.91 -11.83
N ASP A 171 -0.86 5.34 -13.03
CA ASP A 171 -2.10 5.37 -13.80
C ASP A 171 -3.09 4.36 -13.23
N ILE A 172 -4.27 4.84 -12.83
CA ILE A 172 -5.28 4.01 -12.16
C ILE A 172 -5.79 2.92 -13.10
N SER A 173 -6.01 3.21 -14.38
CA SER A 173 -6.54 2.25 -15.34
C SER A 173 -5.52 1.16 -15.64
N GLU A 174 -4.25 1.52 -15.86
CA GLU A 174 -3.18 0.56 -16.09
C GLU A 174 -2.91 -0.29 -14.84
N ARG A 175 -2.92 0.32 -13.65
CA ARG A 175 -2.80 -0.41 -12.37
C ARG A 175 -3.93 -1.41 -12.18
N SER A 176 -5.15 -1.03 -12.55
CA SER A 176 -6.33 -1.91 -12.44
C SER A 176 -6.25 -3.09 -13.40
N ARG A 177 -5.83 -2.87 -14.65
CA ARG A 177 -5.60 -3.95 -15.64
C ARG A 177 -4.47 -4.87 -15.22
N LEU A 178 -3.36 -4.31 -14.70
CA LEU A 178 -2.26 -5.08 -14.17
C LEU A 178 -2.74 -5.99 -13.03
N LEU A 179 -3.48 -5.43 -12.06
CA LEU A 179 -4.05 -6.18 -10.95
C LEU A 179 -4.97 -7.30 -11.44
N GLN A 180 -5.88 -7.02 -12.37
CA GLN A 180 -6.79 -8.01 -12.96
C GLN A 180 -6.01 -9.19 -13.56
N THR A 181 -4.95 -8.89 -14.32
CA THR A 181 -4.06 -9.91 -14.92
C THR A 181 -3.39 -10.75 -13.84
N LYS A 182 -2.87 -10.12 -12.77
CA LYS A 182 -2.18 -10.82 -11.67
C LYS A 182 -3.14 -11.73 -10.89
N ILE A 183 -4.35 -11.24 -10.56
CA ILE A 183 -5.38 -12.06 -9.90
C ILE A 183 -5.72 -13.28 -10.75
N GLN A 184 -5.91 -13.09 -12.04
CA GLN A 184 -6.23 -14.19 -12.96
C GLN A 184 -5.12 -15.24 -13.03
N GLN A 185 -3.85 -14.81 -12.94
CA GLN A 185 -2.71 -15.74 -12.85
C GLN A 185 -2.73 -16.52 -11.53
N ILE A 186 -3.01 -15.85 -10.41
CA ILE A 186 -3.11 -16.49 -9.09
C ILE A 186 -4.21 -17.55 -9.09
N ILE A 187 -5.42 -17.20 -9.56
CA ILE A 187 -6.57 -18.13 -9.65
C ILE A 187 -6.20 -19.36 -10.49
N LYS A 188 -5.58 -19.15 -11.65
CA LYS A 188 -5.14 -20.26 -12.52
C LYS A 188 -4.09 -21.18 -11.89
N ASN A 189 -3.23 -20.63 -11.02
CA ASN A 189 -2.21 -21.42 -10.35
C ASN A 189 -2.82 -22.28 -9.23
N ILE A 190 -3.75 -21.73 -8.45
CA ILE A 190 -4.48 -22.46 -7.41
C ILE A 190 -5.24 -23.65 -8.03
N GLY A 191 -5.98 -23.44 -9.13
CA GLY A 191 -6.74 -24.49 -9.80
C GLY A 191 -5.91 -25.54 -10.57
N LYS A 192 -4.58 -25.47 -10.51
CA LYS A 192 -3.67 -26.50 -11.07
C LYS A 192 -3.02 -27.38 -10.00
N GLU A 193 -3.13 -26.99 -8.75
CA GLU A 193 -2.60 -27.73 -7.61
C GLU A 193 -3.65 -28.71 -7.01
N ASP A 194 -4.89 -28.65 -7.50
CA ASP A 194 -5.96 -29.64 -7.27
C ASP A 194 -6.03 -30.65 -8.43
#